data_99d3bd62ebad73d4513b649f3c3a214f
#
_entry.id   99d3bd62ebad73d4513b649f3c3a214f
#
_cell.length_a   1.000
_cell.length_b   1.000
_cell.length_c   1.000
_cell.angle_alpha   90.00
_cell.angle_beta   90.00
_cell.angle_gamma   90.00
#
_symmetry.space_group_name_H-M   'P 1'
#
loop_
_entity.id
_entity.type
_entity.pdbx_description
1 polymer ?
#
loop_
_entity_poly.entity_id
_entity_poly.type
_entity_poly.pdbx_seq_one_letter_code
_entity_poly.pdbx_strand_id
1 'polypeptide(L)'
;MTVHCLGNGKVCVYGRGADIFQAFGPEYSSPDAFTLSVCPEGGVNEPAATVKHSRVCFSHTLGSLKMLDLVPPGSSDFYRAVTGNVRFRLTLKNAPVLDLLSPGTAMAVTEPGAIVYATSFENGRPHGYTSNRFRYILIKTDGDVVLRKTSDTELEIAVSGRGLLSVVFSETPEGLFSERPDPEIGNLMFSYLESPPDASPLKHDPRINPARNLPAAANSPFYKEILDGADVICAQQAETGAVLAGYNYHLSYVRDNYGVFRFFLAAGAYENARRLLAFYMSVFERHGRIQNAQGMSESAFHIHENDRVEITGYLVLMFTAYLRATGDTETVRKALPLIKYCLLSQQTELSTCGTLPFNGDETYIAGGLLPRSAIADGSMEATALFHRAITEALSVPFIKEYLGAGAADLLEAAKALIENRFTANFAGENGLFYCNRPLEDPSEAPLFRPGGVRACGHGFGLSFRNKNGDYVCPACLSLDLPPLFPGLYGKRFAVEAALLSPCFTGSQGLIPEGLTAKAAASVRDSLNSRSRIVGFEYGFLMYGQGFDRGLAELMLAQRDRFGAWSEYYDGGNQAGTLCRPWETAVNLAALIEKYPEE
;
A
#
# COMPACT_ATOMS: atom_id res chain seq x y z
N MET A 1 -19.31 3.61 6.85
CA MET A 1 -19.31 4.66 5.78
C MET A 1 -18.15 4.33 4.86
N THR A 2 -18.41 4.14 3.55
CA THR A 2 -17.42 3.67 2.58
C THR A 2 -16.45 4.79 2.18
N VAL A 3 -15.18 4.50 2.12
CA VAL A 3 -14.14 5.39 1.59
C VAL A 3 -13.95 5.11 0.11
N HIS A 4 -13.76 6.14 -0.68
CA HIS A 4 -13.39 6.04 -2.09
C HIS A 4 -12.08 6.80 -2.36
N CYS A 5 -11.40 6.43 -3.44
CA CYS A 5 -10.16 7.03 -3.88
C CYS A 5 -10.25 7.41 -5.36
N LEU A 6 -9.85 8.65 -5.69
CA LEU A 6 -9.58 9.10 -7.04
C LEU A 6 -8.07 9.30 -7.19
N GLY A 7 -7.52 8.88 -8.32
CA GLY A 7 -6.09 9.11 -8.56
C GLY A 7 -5.70 8.93 -10.02
N ASN A 8 -4.76 9.75 -10.46
CA ASN A 8 -4.24 9.78 -11.83
C ASN A 8 -2.70 9.60 -11.91
N GLY A 9 -2.07 9.32 -10.78
CA GLY A 9 -0.62 9.21 -10.63
C GLY A 9 0.06 10.47 -10.07
N LYS A 10 -0.52 11.65 -10.27
CA LYS A 10 -0.03 12.93 -9.74
C LYS A 10 -0.84 13.38 -8.54
N VAL A 11 -2.15 13.32 -8.63
CA VAL A 11 -3.06 13.72 -7.55
C VAL A 11 -3.85 12.51 -7.09
N CYS A 12 -3.91 12.33 -5.76
CA CYS A 12 -4.69 11.29 -5.10
C CYS A 12 -5.61 11.92 -4.06
N VAL A 13 -6.90 11.58 -4.13
CA VAL A 13 -7.94 12.15 -3.26
C VAL A 13 -8.72 11.04 -2.61
N TYR A 14 -8.89 11.11 -1.29
CA TYR A 14 -9.74 10.20 -0.53
C TYR A 14 -10.98 10.92 -0.01
N GLY A 15 -12.15 10.32 -0.25
CA GLY A 15 -13.42 10.89 0.13
C GLY A 15 -14.35 9.92 0.85
N ARG A 16 -15.33 10.50 1.55
CA ARG A 16 -16.48 9.81 2.15
C ARG A 16 -17.76 10.53 1.78
N GLY A 17 -18.61 9.92 0.96
CA GLY A 17 -19.71 10.65 0.35
C GLY A 17 -19.17 11.78 -0.53
N ALA A 18 -19.64 12.99 -0.34
CA ALA A 18 -19.16 14.18 -1.06
C ALA A 18 -18.02 14.92 -0.34
N ASP A 19 -17.64 14.49 0.86
CA ASP A 19 -16.53 15.08 1.59
C ASP A 19 -15.18 14.48 1.15
N ILE A 20 -14.18 15.32 0.97
CA ILE A 20 -12.79 14.94 0.81
C ILE A 20 -12.10 15.14 2.16
N PHE A 21 -11.53 14.07 2.71
CA PHE A 21 -10.83 14.13 3.99
C PHE A 21 -9.31 14.10 3.87
N GLN A 22 -8.78 13.71 2.70
CA GLN A 22 -7.36 13.80 2.36
C GLN A 22 -7.17 14.00 0.87
N ALA A 23 -6.24 14.87 0.49
CA ALA A 23 -5.83 15.09 -0.88
C ALA A 23 -4.30 15.26 -0.95
N PHE A 24 -3.67 14.53 -1.84
CA PHE A 24 -2.22 14.53 -2.07
C PHE A 24 -1.92 15.12 -3.44
N GLY A 25 -0.97 16.04 -3.46
CA GLY A 25 -0.47 16.61 -4.70
C GLY A 25 0.54 15.71 -5.43
N PRO A 26 1.20 16.26 -6.45
CA PRO A 26 2.13 15.48 -7.27
C PRO A 26 3.20 14.79 -6.48
N GLU A 27 3.37 13.77 -6.89
CA GLU A 27 3.46 12.33 -7.03
C GLU A 27 2.96 11.65 -5.74
N TYR A 28 1.74 11.97 -5.32
CA TYR A 28 1.16 11.52 -4.04
C TYR A 28 2.03 11.92 -2.84
N SER A 29 2.60 13.12 -2.93
CA SER A 29 3.51 13.61 -1.90
C SER A 29 2.78 13.87 -0.57
N SER A 30 3.45 13.55 0.52
CA SER A 30 2.99 13.74 1.89
C SER A 30 3.60 15.02 2.49
N PRO A 31 2.91 15.71 3.40
CA PRO A 31 1.59 15.44 3.98
C PRO A 31 0.44 15.77 3.03
N ASP A 32 -0.78 15.40 3.44
CA ASP A 32 -2.00 15.77 2.71
C ASP A 32 -2.18 17.30 2.65
N ALA A 33 -2.68 17.77 1.51
CA ALA A 33 -2.70 19.18 1.18
C ALA A 33 -3.97 19.91 1.69
N PHE A 34 -5.14 19.26 1.55
CA PHE A 34 -6.41 19.89 1.94
C PHE A 34 -7.49 18.88 2.30
N THR A 35 -8.52 19.40 2.98
CA THR A 35 -9.84 18.78 3.11
C THR A 35 -10.90 19.66 2.46
N LEU A 36 -11.98 19.07 1.96
CA LEU A 36 -13.11 19.79 1.39
C LEU A 36 -14.40 19.15 1.94
N SER A 37 -15.09 19.88 2.81
CA SER A 37 -16.32 19.40 3.46
C SER A 37 -17.55 20.12 2.93
N VAL A 38 -18.62 19.38 2.68
CA VAL A 38 -19.92 19.94 2.34
C VAL A 38 -20.57 20.51 3.60
N CYS A 39 -21.01 21.75 3.54
CA CYS A 39 -21.78 22.40 4.61
C CYS A 39 -23.26 22.45 4.18
N PRO A 40 -24.10 21.51 4.59
CA PRO A 40 -25.49 21.47 4.16
C PRO A 40 -26.28 22.66 4.69
N GLU A 41 -27.04 23.33 3.82
CA GLU A 41 -27.99 24.33 4.25
C GLU A 41 -29.16 23.63 4.96
N GLY A 42 -29.48 24.07 6.18
CA GLY A 42 -30.61 23.54 6.94
C GLY A 42 -30.36 22.31 7.83
N GLY A 43 -29.10 21.88 8.00
CA GLY A 43 -28.73 20.85 9.00
C GLY A 43 -29.16 19.42 8.68
N VAL A 44 -29.49 19.11 7.43
CA VAL A 44 -29.85 17.75 7.00
C VAL A 44 -28.59 16.94 6.77
N ASN A 45 -28.30 16.00 7.67
CA ASN A 45 -27.16 15.07 7.58
C ASN A 45 -27.51 13.82 6.75
N GLU A 46 -28.12 13.97 5.58
CA GLU A 46 -28.26 12.84 4.68
C GLU A 46 -26.92 12.54 3.98
N PRO A 47 -26.46 11.28 3.97
CA PRO A 47 -25.26 10.93 3.26
C PRO A 47 -25.47 11.07 1.74
N ALA A 48 -24.56 11.75 1.05
CA ALA A 48 -24.63 11.86 -0.40
C ALA A 48 -24.56 10.48 -1.07
N ALA A 49 -25.44 10.23 -2.03
CA ALA A 49 -25.33 9.06 -2.90
C ALA A 49 -24.11 9.25 -3.80
N THR A 50 -23.12 8.36 -3.67
CA THR A 50 -21.85 8.42 -4.41
C THR A 50 -21.78 7.29 -5.41
N VAL A 51 -21.43 7.59 -6.66
CA VAL A 51 -21.26 6.63 -7.75
C VAL A 51 -19.85 6.74 -8.33
N LYS A 52 -19.17 5.60 -8.44
CA LYS A 52 -17.87 5.49 -9.13
C LYS A 52 -18.11 5.35 -10.64
N HIS A 53 -17.44 6.17 -11.42
CA HIS A 53 -17.41 6.05 -12.89
C HIS A 53 -16.09 5.43 -13.36
N SER A 54 -15.00 5.79 -12.70
CA SER A 54 -13.65 5.23 -12.93
C SER A 54 -12.74 5.54 -11.75
N ARG A 55 -11.45 5.20 -11.89
CA ARG A 55 -10.41 5.56 -10.91
C ARG A 55 -10.16 7.07 -10.79
N VAL A 56 -10.63 7.87 -11.74
CA VAL A 56 -10.39 9.33 -11.76
C VAL A 56 -11.68 10.15 -11.61
N CYS A 57 -12.86 9.51 -11.62
CA CYS A 57 -14.14 10.22 -11.67
C CYS A 57 -15.21 9.60 -10.77
N PHE A 58 -15.80 10.43 -9.92
CA PHE A 58 -16.93 10.09 -9.03
C PHE A 58 -18.02 11.15 -9.09
N SER A 59 -19.27 10.74 -9.03
CA SER A 59 -20.39 11.66 -8.85
C SER A 59 -21.06 11.50 -7.50
N HIS A 60 -21.66 12.62 -7.01
CA HIS A 60 -22.34 12.68 -5.73
C HIS A 60 -23.68 13.37 -5.92
N THR A 61 -24.72 12.83 -5.28
CA THR A 61 -26.06 13.43 -5.29
C THR A 61 -26.55 13.58 -3.84
N LEU A 62 -27.01 14.78 -3.48
CA LEU A 62 -27.59 15.11 -2.19
C LEU A 62 -28.87 15.91 -2.42
N GLY A 63 -30.03 15.26 -2.38
CA GLY A 63 -31.29 15.86 -2.82
C GLY A 63 -31.22 16.31 -4.27
N SER A 64 -31.45 17.59 -4.55
CA SER A 64 -31.33 18.19 -5.88
C SER A 64 -29.90 18.59 -6.27
N LEU A 65 -28.98 18.61 -5.30
CA LEU A 65 -27.58 18.95 -5.52
C LEU A 65 -26.87 17.80 -6.21
N LYS A 66 -26.19 18.09 -7.31
CA LYS A 66 -25.33 17.14 -8.03
C LYS A 66 -23.89 17.67 -8.08
N MET A 67 -22.95 16.79 -7.86
CA MET A 67 -21.50 17.10 -7.91
C MET A 67 -20.77 16.02 -8.70
N LEU A 68 -19.71 16.43 -9.37
CA LEU A 68 -18.79 15.53 -10.08
C LEU A 68 -17.36 15.88 -9.70
N ASP A 69 -16.63 14.90 -9.19
CA ASP A 69 -15.20 15.00 -8.89
C ASP A 69 -14.39 14.34 -9.99
N LEU A 70 -13.33 15.00 -10.41
CA LEU A 70 -12.45 14.55 -11.48
C LEU A 70 -10.99 14.90 -11.18
N VAL A 71 -10.09 13.94 -11.38
CA VAL A 71 -8.64 14.16 -11.47
C VAL A 71 -8.19 13.73 -12.86
N PRO A 72 -8.12 14.64 -13.85
CA PRO A 72 -7.88 14.28 -15.23
C PRO A 72 -6.52 13.56 -15.41
N PRO A 73 -6.43 12.52 -16.25
CA PRO A 73 -5.16 11.86 -16.53
C PRO A 73 -4.06 12.85 -16.98
N GLY A 74 -2.88 12.74 -16.37
CA GLY A 74 -1.73 13.59 -16.68
C GLY A 74 -1.77 14.99 -16.07
N SER A 75 -2.88 15.42 -15.46
CA SER A 75 -3.02 16.73 -14.81
C SER A 75 -2.53 16.70 -13.36
N SER A 76 -2.07 17.83 -12.86
CA SER A 76 -1.78 18.06 -11.43
C SER A 76 -2.96 18.74 -10.71
N ASP A 77 -4.18 18.57 -11.22
CA ASP A 77 -5.36 19.27 -10.77
C ASP A 77 -6.44 18.32 -10.26
N PHE A 78 -7.15 18.76 -9.25
CA PHE A 78 -8.44 18.21 -8.82
C PHE A 78 -9.55 19.18 -9.24
N TYR A 79 -10.63 18.66 -9.78
CA TYR A 79 -11.83 19.43 -10.16
C TYR A 79 -13.06 18.94 -9.44
N ARG A 80 -13.95 19.88 -9.06
CA ARG A 80 -15.33 19.60 -8.63
C ARG A 80 -16.31 20.50 -9.37
N ALA A 81 -17.15 19.92 -10.21
CA ALA A 81 -18.31 20.62 -10.79
C ALA A 81 -19.54 20.44 -9.90
N VAL A 82 -20.36 21.46 -9.80
CA VAL A 82 -21.54 21.52 -8.94
C VAL A 82 -22.73 22.08 -9.69
N THR A 83 -23.91 21.45 -9.55
CA THR A 83 -25.20 22.00 -9.95
C THR A 83 -26.14 22.01 -8.76
N GLY A 84 -26.61 23.21 -8.35
CA GLY A 84 -27.42 23.44 -7.16
C GLY A 84 -26.74 24.41 -6.18
N ASN A 85 -27.40 24.62 -5.06
CA ASN A 85 -26.90 25.56 -4.04
C ASN A 85 -26.19 24.79 -2.94
N VAL A 86 -24.95 25.17 -2.63
CA VAL A 86 -24.14 24.51 -1.61
C VAL A 86 -23.05 25.44 -1.09
N ARG A 87 -22.64 25.17 0.15
CA ARG A 87 -21.42 25.73 0.73
C ARG A 87 -20.43 24.61 1.00
N PHE A 88 -19.15 24.89 0.74
CA PHE A 88 -18.04 24.04 1.12
C PHE A 88 -17.12 24.79 2.07
N ARG A 89 -16.48 24.01 2.95
CA ARG A 89 -15.32 24.46 3.70
C ARG A 89 -14.10 23.72 3.15
N LEU A 90 -13.16 24.47 2.59
CA LEU A 90 -11.85 23.96 2.24
C LEU A 90 -10.88 24.36 3.34
N THR A 91 -10.17 23.36 3.90
CA THR A 91 -9.14 23.58 4.91
C THR A 91 -7.81 23.11 4.34
N LEU A 92 -6.86 24.02 4.23
CA LEU A 92 -5.49 23.71 3.84
C LEU A 92 -4.74 23.11 5.02
N LYS A 93 -4.06 22.00 4.76
CA LYS A 93 -3.21 21.33 5.73
C LYS A 93 -1.76 21.58 5.39
N ASN A 94 -0.96 21.94 6.39
CA ASN A 94 0.48 22.18 6.23
C ASN A 94 0.85 23.27 5.21
N ALA A 95 -0.10 24.11 4.84
CA ALA A 95 0.14 25.30 4.04
C ALA A 95 0.21 26.53 4.94
N PRO A 96 1.26 27.36 4.84
CA PRO A 96 1.47 28.42 5.82
C PRO A 96 0.53 29.63 5.66
N VAL A 97 0.10 29.96 4.46
CA VAL A 97 -0.71 31.17 4.22
C VAL A 97 -1.65 30.99 3.03
N LEU A 98 -2.89 31.43 3.20
CA LEU A 98 -3.91 31.55 2.16
C LEU A 98 -4.10 33.03 1.78
N ASP A 99 -3.81 33.37 0.53
CA ASP A 99 -3.98 34.74 0.00
C ASP A 99 -5.05 34.78 -1.09
N LEU A 100 -5.90 35.80 -1.07
CA LEU A 100 -6.87 36.06 -2.12
C LEU A 100 -6.19 36.96 -3.19
N LEU A 101 -5.95 36.41 -4.38
CA LEU A 101 -5.29 37.10 -5.49
C LEU A 101 -6.26 37.99 -6.28
N SER A 102 -7.48 37.50 -6.51
CA SER A 102 -8.56 38.19 -7.22
C SER A 102 -9.90 37.59 -6.83
N PRO A 103 -11.05 38.23 -7.16
CA PRO A 103 -12.34 37.60 -6.97
C PRO A 103 -12.40 36.23 -7.65
N GLY A 104 -12.73 35.19 -6.88
CA GLY A 104 -12.80 33.81 -7.35
C GLY A 104 -11.48 33.04 -7.37
N THR A 105 -10.38 33.62 -6.88
CA THR A 105 -9.07 32.95 -6.82
C THR A 105 -8.44 33.08 -5.45
N ALA A 106 -7.85 31.99 -4.95
CA ALA A 106 -7.04 31.97 -3.75
C ALA A 106 -5.78 31.14 -3.99
N MET A 107 -4.65 31.55 -3.41
CA MET A 107 -3.37 30.85 -3.49
C MET A 107 -2.86 30.52 -2.09
N ALA A 108 -2.33 29.31 -1.93
CA ALA A 108 -1.56 28.92 -0.77
C ALA A 108 -0.13 28.60 -1.19
N VAL A 109 0.84 29.13 -0.46
CA VAL A 109 2.26 28.84 -0.64
C VAL A 109 2.65 27.76 0.35
N THR A 110 3.19 26.65 -0.14
CA THR A 110 3.77 25.60 0.67
C THR A 110 5.28 25.73 0.70
N GLU A 111 5.92 25.29 1.77
CA GLU A 111 7.38 25.25 1.80
C GLU A 111 7.93 24.30 0.74
N PRO A 112 9.02 24.69 0.05
CA PRO A 112 9.54 23.89 -1.03
C PRO A 112 10.18 22.61 -0.52
N GLY A 113 9.75 21.47 -1.04
CA GLY A 113 10.45 20.21 -1.18
C GLY A 113 11.43 19.76 -0.09
N ALA A 114 11.27 20.24 1.15
CA ALA A 114 12.07 19.79 2.25
C ALA A 114 11.64 18.35 2.61
N ILE A 115 12.60 17.43 2.58
CA ILE A 115 12.40 16.13 3.21
C ILE A 115 12.42 16.41 4.72
N VAL A 116 11.26 16.43 5.33
CA VAL A 116 11.15 16.52 6.78
C VAL A 116 10.86 15.12 7.30
N TYR A 117 11.81 14.55 8.02
CA TYR A 117 11.58 13.39 8.83
C TYR A 117 10.83 13.83 10.09
N ALA A 118 9.53 13.65 10.12
CA ALA A 118 8.72 13.89 11.29
C ALA A 118 8.18 12.57 11.81
N THR A 119 8.66 12.13 12.96
CA THR A 119 7.99 11.09 13.73
C THR A 119 6.97 11.76 14.63
N SER A 120 5.70 11.71 14.28
CA SER A 120 4.64 12.04 15.21
C SER A 120 4.13 10.77 15.86
N PHE A 121 4.03 10.78 17.17
CA PHE A 121 3.48 9.68 17.97
C PHE A 121 1.98 9.88 18.26
N GLU A 122 1.24 10.56 17.42
CA GLU A 122 -0.19 10.67 17.58
C GLU A 122 -0.82 9.28 17.62
N ASN A 123 -1.52 8.99 18.70
CA ASN A 123 -2.16 7.70 18.95
C ASN A 123 -1.23 6.48 19.00
N GLY A 124 0.03 6.66 19.41
CA GLY A 124 0.99 5.57 19.55
C GLY A 124 1.53 5.01 18.25
N ARG A 125 1.40 5.74 17.14
CA ARG A 125 1.98 5.38 15.84
C ARG A 125 3.01 6.41 15.41
N PRO A 126 4.23 6.00 15.00
CA PRO A 126 5.14 6.91 14.33
C PRO A 126 4.56 7.24 12.96
N HIS A 127 4.32 8.48 12.69
CA HIS A 127 3.96 8.94 11.37
C HIS A 127 4.96 9.97 10.92
N GLY A 128 5.41 9.82 9.71
CA GLY A 128 5.65 10.97 9.01
C GLY A 128 6.96 11.11 8.29
N TYR A 129 6.82 10.96 7.03
CA TYR A 129 7.74 11.53 6.07
C TYR A 129 7.02 12.62 5.33
N THR A 130 7.64 13.79 5.24
CA THR A 130 7.17 14.84 4.36
C THR A 130 8.05 14.88 3.13
N SER A 131 7.42 14.82 1.99
CA SER A 131 8.05 14.94 0.69
C SER A 131 7.10 15.65 -0.23
N ASN A 132 7.09 17.00 -0.14
CA ASN A 132 6.30 17.82 -1.05
C ASN A 132 7.16 18.29 -2.21
N ARG A 133 6.74 17.97 -3.43
CA ARG A 133 7.33 18.53 -4.65
C ARG A 133 6.63 19.78 -5.16
N PHE A 134 5.41 20.07 -4.71
CA PHE A 134 4.71 21.30 -5.06
C PHE A 134 5.01 22.41 -4.04
N ARG A 135 5.11 23.64 -4.56
CA ARG A 135 5.32 24.86 -3.77
C ARG A 135 4.08 25.71 -3.66
N TYR A 136 3.18 25.53 -4.62
CA TYR A 136 1.99 26.36 -4.77
C TYR A 136 0.75 25.49 -4.90
N ILE A 137 -0.30 25.88 -4.20
CA ILE A 137 -1.66 25.39 -4.40
C ILE A 137 -2.48 26.59 -4.87
N LEU A 138 -3.07 26.51 -6.06
CA LEU A 138 -3.96 27.54 -6.57
C LEU A 138 -5.39 27.00 -6.61
N ILE A 139 -6.29 27.71 -5.95
CA ILE A 139 -7.71 27.41 -5.93
C ILE A 139 -8.38 28.36 -6.91
N LYS A 140 -8.96 27.83 -7.98
CA LYS A 140 -9.64 28.56 -9.02
C LYS A 140 -11.11 28.21 -9.04
N THR A 141 -11.95 29.18 -9.40
CA THR A 141 -13.38 28.95 -9.55
C THR A 141 -13.91 29.56 -10.85
N ASP A 142 -15.00 29.00 -11.36
CA ASP A 142 -15.78 29.55 -12.47
C ASP A 142 -17.28 29.36 -12.23
N GLY A 143 -18.11 30.18 -12.87
CA GLY A 143 -19.57 30.18 -12.67
C GLY A 143 -20.01 30.98 -11.45
N ASP A 144 -21.14 30.61 -10.86
CA ASP A 144 -21.77 31.32 -9.73
C ASP A 144 -21.12 30.91 -8.40
N VAL A 145 -19.83 31.22 -8.23
CA VAL A 145 -19.03 30.83 -7.07
C VAL A 145 -18.48 32.07 -6.35
N VAL A 146 -18.63 32.08 -5.02
CA VAL A 146 -18.05 33.10 -4.15
C VAL A 146 -17.07 32.45 -3.20
N LEU A 147 -15.84 32.99 -3.16
CA LEU A 147 -14.80 32.61 -2.21
C LEU A 147 -14.73 33.60 -1.07
N ARG A 148 -14.69 33.12 0.16
CA ARG A 148 -14.51 33.93 1.36
C ARG A 148 -13.44 33.31 2.26
N LYS A 149 -12.33 34.00 2.44
CA LYS A 149 -11.31 33.63 3.43
C LYS A 149 -11.91 33.76 4.85
N THR A 150 -11.86 32.70 5.62
CA THR A 150 -12.31 32.68 7.02
C THR A 150 -11.15 32.66 8.00
N SER A 151 -9.99 32.12 7.59
CA SER A 151 -8.73 32.17 8.33
C SER A 151 -7.55 32.06 7.35
N ASP A 152 -6.32 31.98 7.86
CA ASP A 152 -5.13 31.79 7.01
C ASP A 152 -5.06 30.41 6.36
N THR A 153 -5.85 29.44 6.85
CA THR A 153 -5.90 28.07 6.33
C THR A 153 -7.28 27.63 5.89
N GLU A 154 -8.32 28.47 6.06
CA GLU A 154 -9.69 28.09 5.74
C GLU A 154 -10.34 29.03 4.73
N LEU A 155 -11.03 28.42 3.77
CA LEU A 155 -11.80 29.08 2.73
C LEU A 155 -13.23 28.54 2.73
N GLU A 156 -14.20 29.45 2.80
CA GLU A 156 -15.59 29.13 2.49
C GLU A 156 -15.83 29.34 0.99
N ILE A 157 -16.45 28.36 0.35
CA ILE A 157 -16.80 28.36 -1.07
C ILE A 157 -18.31 28.22 -1.16
N ALA A 158 -18.99 29.26 -1.65
CA ALA A 158 -20.44 29.23 -1.86
C ALA A 158 -20.76 29.13 -3.35
N VAL A 159 -21.56 28.16 -3.73
CA VAL A 159 -22.05 27.96 -5.11
C VAL A 159 -23.55 28.23 -5.12
N SER A 160 -24.00 29.03 -6.11
CA SER A 160 -25.41 29.38 -6.32
C SER A 160 -25.80 29.01 -7.76
N GLY A 161 -26.29 27.77 -7.95
CA GLY A 161 -26.70 27.28 -9.25
C GLY A 161 -25.64 26.42 -9.94
N ARG A 162 -24.71 26.99 -10.67
CA ARG A 162 -23.66 26.26 -11.43
C ARG A 162 -22.28 26.78 -11.08
N GLY A 163 -21.41 25.90 -10.59
CA GLY A 163 -20.06 26.29 -10.20
C GLY A 163 -19.03 25.20 -10.45
N LEU A 164 -17.81 25.63 -10.81
CA LEU A 164 -16.63 24.80 -10.98
C LEU A 164 -15.56 25.25 -9.98
N LEU A 165 -15.02 24.30 -9.23
CA LEU A 165 -13.86 24.45 -8.37
C LEU A 165 -12.71 23.66 -8.97
N SER A 166 -11.53 24.23 -9.02
CA SER A 166 -10.27 23.54 -9.35
C SER A 166 -9.24 23.84 -8.28
N VAL A 167 -8.51 22.79 -7.85
CA VAL A 167 -7.35 22.89 -6.97
C VAL A 167 -6.15 22.40 -7.76
N VAL A 168 -5.23 23.31 -8.05
CA VAL A 168 -4.06 23.11 -8.90
C VAL A 168 -2.80 23.07 -8.06
N PHE A 169 -1.98 22.03 -8.25
CA PHE A 169 -0.67 21.91 -7.61
C PHE A 169 0.44 22.26 -8.61
N SER A 170 1.38 23.13 -8.21
CA SER A 170 2.49 23.55 -9.06
C SER A 170 3.81 23.66 -8.30
N GLU A 171 4.91 23.32 -8.97
CA GLU A 171 6.27 23.51 -8.46
C GLU A 171 6.77 24.94 -8.70
N THR A 172 6.23 25.60 -9.71
CA THR A 172 6.64 26.95 -10.14
C THR A 172 5.45 27.90 -10.20
N PRO A 173 5.68 29.22 -10.03
CA PRO A 173 4.59 30.18 -10.14
C PRO A 173 4.10 30.37 -11.59
N GLU A 174 4.92 30.07 -12.61
CA GLU A 174 4.55 30.29 -14.02
C GLU A 174 3.32 29.46 -14.45
N GLY A 175 3.13 28.27 -13.90
CA GLY A 175 1.96 27.42 -14.16
C GLY A 175 0.64 27.94 -13.58
N LEU A 176 0.68 29.04 -12.82
CA LEU A 176 -0.46 29.55 -12.04
C LEU A 176 -1.20 30.71 -12.73
N PHE A 177 -0.69 31.25 -13.83
CA PHE A 177 -1.19 32.51 -14.41
C PHE A 177 -2.47 32.44 -15.23
N SER A 178 -3.12 31.27 -15.31
CA SER A 178 -4.49 31.19 -15.82
C SER A 178 -5.47 31.45 -14.66
N GLU A 179 -6.20 32.53 -14.73
CA GLU A 179 -7.12 32.98 -13.66
C GLU A 179 -8.37 32.08 -13.50
N ARG A 180 -8.63 31.19 -14.44
CA ARG A 180 -9.83 30.32 -14.46
C ARG A 180 -9.44 28.84 -14.57
N PRO A 181 -10.31 27.95 -14.09
CA PRO A 181 -10.24 26.53 -14.41
C PRO A 181 -10.23 26.29 -15.91
N ASP A 182 -9.68 25.15 -16.34
CA ASP A 182 -9.74 24.76 -17.76
C ASP A 182 -11.20 24.67 -18.25
N PRO A 183 -11.61 25.51 -19.23
CA PRO A 183 -12.99 25.54 -19.69
C PRO A 183 -13.42 24.26 -20.42
N GLU A 184 -12.49 23.54 -21.04
CA GLU A 184 -12.81 22.27 -21.71
C GLU A 184 -13.15 21.20 -20.67
N ILE A 185 -12.41 21.10 -19.58
CA ILE A 185 -12.71 20.22 -18.47
C ILE A 185 -14.03 20.61 -17.80
N GLY A 186 -14.24 21.91 -17.57
CA GLY A 186 -15.50 22.42 -17.01
C GLY A 186 -16.70 22.04 -17.86
N ASN A 187 -16.65 22.27 -19.17
CA ASN A 187 -17.72 21.91 -20.11
C ASN A 187 -17.98 20.39 -20.14
N LEU A 188 -16.91 19.59 -20.13
CA LEU A 188 -17.00 18.12 -20.06
C LEU A 188 -17.75 17.68 -18.81
N MET A 189 -17.37 18.18 -17.64
CA MET A 189 -17.95 17.81 -16.35
C MET A 189 -19.43 18.22 -16.26
N PHE A 190 -19.78 19.42 -16.70
CA PHE A 190 -21.18 19.86 -16.69
C PHE A 190 -22.04 19.08 -17.67
N SER A 191 -21.54 18.82 -18.88
CA SER A 191 -22.23 17.96 -19.85
C SER A 191 -22.53 16.59 -19.27
N TYR A 192 -21.61 16.06 -18.45
CA TYR A 192 -21.80 14.79 -17.75
C TYR A 192 -22.90 14.87 -16.69
N LEU A 193 -22.92 15.91 -15.85
CA LEU A 193 -23.91 16.11 -14.80
C LEU A 193 -25.34 16.34 -15.33
N GLU A 194 -25.45 16.95 -16.51
CA GLU A 194 -26.71 17.28 -17.17
C GLU A 194 -27.27 16.11 -18.00
N SER A 195 -26.42 15.13 -18.37
CA SER A 195 -26.81 13.97 -19.16
C SER A 195 -27.38 12.84 -18.27
N PRO A 196 -28.34 12.05 -18.76
CA PRO A 196 -28.74 10.83 -18.09
C PRO A 196 -27.53 9.86 -17.99
N PRO A 197 -27.34 9.17 -16.85
CA PRO A 197 -26.17 8.31 -16.63
C PRO A 197 -25.92 7.25 -17.69
N ASP A 198 -27.00 6.75 -18.30
CA ASP A 198 -26.92 5.66 -19.32
C ASP A 198 -26.78 6.15 -20.77
N ALA A 199 -27.07 7.42 -21.05
CA ALA A 199 -27.09 7.99 -22.40
C ALA A 199 -25.87 8.89 -22.72
N SER A 200 -24.95 9.09 -21.77
CA SER A 200 -23.85 10.03 -21.98
C SER A 200 -22.77 9.43 -22.90
N PRO A 201 -22.49 10.03 -24.08
CA PRO A 201 -21.35 9.66 -24.90
C PRO A 201 -20.02 9.83 -24.18
N LEU A 202 -20.00 10.55 -23.06
CA LEU A 202 -18.85 10.83 -22.22
C LEU A 202 -18.39 9.63 -21.39
N LYS A 203 -19.16 8.53 -21.31
CA LYS A 203 -18.68 7.25 -20.73
C LYS A 203 -17.42 6.73 -21.42
N HIS A 204 -17.19 7.13 -22.67
CA HIS A 204 -16.03 6.72 -23.46
C HIS A 204 -14.94 7.79 -23.55
N ASP A 205 -15.12 8.96 -22.90
CA ASP A 205 -14.09 9.98 -22.85
C ASP A 205 -12.93 9.50 -21.96
N PRO A 206 -11.70 9.40 -22.50
CA PRO A 206 -10.55 8.89 -21.75
C PRO A 206 -10.17 9.77 -20.54
N ARG A 207 -10.62 11.03 -20.51
CA ARG A 207 -10.42 11.93 -19.36
C ARG A 207 -11.30 11.54 -18.16
N ILE A 208 -12.48 10.98 -18.42
CA ILE A 208 -13.42 10.48 -17.39
C ILE A 208 -13.23 8.99 -17.14
N ASN A 209 -13.00 8.22 -18.18
CA ASN A 209 -12.88 6.76 -18.11
C ASN A 209 -11.62 6.28 -18.83
N PRO A 210 -10.45 6.46 -18.23
CA PRO A 210 -9.19 6.03 -18.82
C PRO A 210 -9.16 4.51 -19.03
N ALA A 211 -8.54 4.10 -20.11
CA ALA A 211 -8.45 2.69 -20.49
C ALA A 211 -7.84 1.83 -19.37
N ARG A 212 -8.41 0.63 -19.21
CA ARG A 212 -7.93 -0.43 -18.33
C ARG A 212 -7.40 -1.56 -19.20
N ASN A 213 -6.10 -1.80 -19.12
CA ASN A 213 -5.48 -2.87 -19.90
C ASN A 213 -5.20 -4.07 -18.99
N LEU A 214 -6.14 -5.01 -18.93
CA LEU A 214 -6.11 -6.24 -18.11
C LEU A 214 -6.39 -7.46 -19.02
N PRO A 215 -5.54 -7.76 -20.01
CA PRO A 215 -5.84 -8.76 -21.04
C PRO A 215 -5.99 -10.17 -20.49
N ALA A 216 -5.23 -10.55 -19.47
CA ALA A 216 -5.30 -11.88 -18.89
C ALA A 216 -6.58 -12.11 -18.06
N ALA A 217 -7.22 -11.04 -17.59
CA ALA A 217 -8.47 -11.15 -16.82
C ALA A 217 -9.73 -11.07 -17.70
N ALA A 218 -9.62 -10.78 -18.99
CA ALA A 218 -10.75 -10.48 -19.87
C ALA A 218 -11.80 -11.60 -19.97
N ASN A 219 -11.37 -12.85 -19.84
CA ASN A 219 -12.25 -14.02 -19.92
C ASN A 219 -12.68 -14.55 -18.52
N SER A 220 -12.27 -13.88 -17.43
CA SER A 220 -12.66 -14.30 -16.09
C SER A 220 -14.16 -14.07 -15.86
N PRO A 221 -14.88 -15.00 -15.23
CA PRO A 221 -16.27 -14.78 -14.81
C PRO A 221 -16.38 -13.67 -13.76
N PHE A 222 -15.27 -13.25 -13.16
CA PHE A 222 -15.16 -12.15 -12.18
C PHE A 222 -14.61 -10.86 -12.80
N TYR A 223 -14.66 -10.74 -14.14
CA TYR A 223 -14.03 -9.61 -14.84
C TYR A 223 -14.50 -8.25 -14.35
N LYS A 224 -15.79 -8.10 -14.05
CA LYS A 224 -16.35 -6.84 -13.50
C LYS A 224 -15.74 -6.52 -12.16
N GLU A 225 -15.65 -7.49 -11.26
CA GLU A 225 -15.09 -7.37 -9.92
C GLU A 225 -13.59 -7.03 -9.99
N ILE A 226 -12.89 -7.64 -10.93
CA ILE A 226 -11.48 -7.39 -11.20
C ILE A 226 -11.28 -5.95 -11.70
N LEU A 227 -12.12 -5.46 -12.60
CA LEU A 227 -12.06 -4.07 -13.07
C LEU A 227 -12.31 -3.06 -11.96
N ASP A 228 -13.33 -3.32 -11.12
CA ASP A 228 -13.67 -2.44 -10.00
C ASP A 228 -12.51 -2.31 -9.01
N GLY A 229 -11.86 -3.43 -8.66
CA GLY A 229 -10.72 -3.42 -7.76
C GLY A 229 -9.43 -2.92 -8.43
N ALA A 230 -9.23 -3.17 -9.73
CA ALA A 230 -8.12 -2.60 -10.49
C ALA A 230 -8.14 -1.07 -10.46
N ASP A 231 -9.33 -0.45 -10.56
CA ASP A 231 -9.46 1.00 -10.40
C ASP A 231 -9.01 1.48 -9.03
N VAL A 232 -9.33 0.74 -7.96
CA VAL A 232 -8.88 1.05 -6.59
C VAL A 232 -7.35 1.01 -6.49
N ILE A 233 -6.73 -0.01 -7.06
CA ILE A 233 -5.27 -0.19 -7.05
C ILE A 233 -4.59 0.89 -7.91
N CYS A 234 -5.06 1.08 -9.14
CA CYS A 234 -4.47 2.03 -10.07
C CYS A 234 -4.67 3.49 -9.66
N ALA A 235 -5.77 3.83 -8.95
CA ALA A 235 -5.94 5.16 -8.36
C ALA A 235 -4.86 5.47 -7.31
N GLN A 236 -4.29 4.46 -6.69
CA GLN A 236 -3.28 4.61 -5.64
C GLN A 236 -1.85 4.35 -6.14
N GLN A 237 -1.65 4.10 -7.43
CA GLN A 237 -0.33 4.03 -8.04
C GLN A 237 0.12 5.41 -8.52
N ALA A 238 1.19 5.94 -7.92
CA ALA A 238 1.80 7.20 -8.29
C ALA A 238 2.47 7.14 -9.68
N GLU A 239 2.75 8.30 -10.25
CA GLU A 239 3.50 8.42 -11.51
C GLU A 239 4.91 7.82 -11.40
N THR A 240 5.53 7.89 -10.22
CA THR A 240 6.80 7.21 -9.91
C THR A 240 6.73 5.69 -10.04
N GLY A 241 5.53 5.11 -10.00
CA GLY A 241 5.29 3.68 -10.00
C GLY A 241 4.95 3.09 -8.62
N ALA A 242 5.29 3.77 -7.55
CA ALA A 242 4.96 3.36 -6.19
C ALA A 242 3.46 3.25 -5.98
N VAL A 243 3.03 2.33 -5.10
CA VAL A 243 1.61 2.23 -4.70
C VAL A 243 1.51 2.53 -3.21
N LEU A 244 0.55 3.38 -2.84
CA LEU A 244 0.26 3.69 -1.44
C LEU A 244 -0.20 2.44 -0.69
N ALA A 245 0.28 2.26 0.52
CA ALA A 245 -0.27 1.23 1.41
C ALA A 245 -1.69 1.57 1.89
N GLY A 246 -2.09 2.83 1.79
CA GLY A 246 -3.41 3.34 2.12
C GLY A 246 -3.35 4.75 2.69
N TYR A 247 -4.52 5.37 2.89
CA TYR A 247 -4.60 6.76 3.34
C TYR A 247 -4.02 7.00 4.75
N ASN A 248 -3.94 5.98 5.59
CA ASN A 248 -3.32 6.09 6.93
C ASN A 248 -1.80 5.88 6.90
N TYR A 249 -1.26 5.36 5.80
CA TYR A 249 0.13 4.89 5.74
C TYR A 249 0.92 5.56 4.60
N HIS A 250 0.60 6.63 4.08
CA HIS A 250 1.20 7.45 2.99
C HIS A 250 2.59 7.04 2.46
N LEU A 251 2.90 5.76 2.47
CA LEU A 251 4.17 5.18 2.13
C LEU A 251 3.98 3.99 1.18
N SER A 252 5.02 3.70 0.43
CA SER A 252 5.14 2.51 -0.40
C SER A 252 5.85 1.42 0.38
N TYR A 253 5.08 0.48 0.97
CA TYR A 253 5.62 -0.69 1.67
C TYR A 253 5.95 -1.80 0.68
N VAL A 254 7.12 -2.42 0.83
CA VAL A 254 7.60 -3.45 -0.12
C VAL A 254 6.66 -4.66 -0.15
N ARG A 255 6.21 -5.15 1.00
CA ARG A 255 5.30 -6.30 1.08
C ARG A 255 3.94 -5.99 0.44
N ASP A 256 3.35 -4.83 0.75
CA ASP A 256 2.09 -4.39 0.12
C ASP A 256 2.25 -4.30 -1.39
N ASN A 257 3.35 -3.72 -1.85
CA ASN A 257 3.65 -3.61 -3.28
C ASN A 257 3.94 -4.96 -3.94
N TYR A 258 4.44 -5.96 -3.21
CA TYR A 258 4.57 -7.32 -3.75
C TYR A 258 3.19 -7.91 -4.12
N GLY A 259 2.19 -7.74 -3.25
CA GLY A 259 0.83 -8.20 -3.56
C GLY A 259 0.21 -7.46 -4.75
N VAL A 260 0.37 -6.13 -4.80
CA VAL A 260 -0.06 -5.32 -5.94
C VAL A 260 0.67 -5.72 -7.23
N PHE A 261 1.96 -5.92 -7.17
CA PHE A 261 2.77 -6.39 -8.28
C PHE A 261 2.28 -7.75 -8.81
N ARG A 262 1.97 -8.67 -7.91
CA ARG A 262 1.43 -9.97 -8.28
C ARG A 262 0.11 -9.88 -9.02
N PHE A 263 -0.79 -9.00 -8.53
CA PHE A 263 -2.03 -8.71 -9.25
C PHE A 263 -1.77 -8.16 -10.66
N PHE A 264 -0.84 -7.21 -10.81
CA PHE A 264 -0.51 -6.66 -12.13
C PHE A 264 -0.01 -7.74 -13.09
N LEU A 265 0.82 -8.67 -12.63
CA LEU A 265 1.27 -9.78 -13.46
C LEU A 265 0.12 -10.72 -13.82
N ALA A 266 -0.69 -11.14 -12.85
CA ALA A 266 -1.82 -12.03 -13.06
C ALA A 266 -2.85 -11.45 -14.04
N ALA A 267 -3.10 -10.14 -13.97
CA ALA A 267 -4.02 -9.43 -14.84
C ALA A 267 -3.41 -9.07 -16.23
N GLY A 268 -2.11 -9.27 -16.43
CA GLY A 268 -1.40 -8.87 -17.65
C GLY A 268 -1.10 -7.36 -17.74
N ALA A 269 -1.21 -6.63 -16.65
CA ALA A 269 -0.92 -5.19 -16.55
C ALA A 269 0.60 -4.94 -16.40
N TYR A 270 1.39 -5.45 -17.34
CA TYR A 270 2.85 -5.49 -17.27
C TYR A 270 3.51 -4.11 -17.18
N GLU A 271 2.90 -3.07 -17.77
CA GLU A 271 3.43 -1.71 -17.67
C GLU A 271 3.30 -1.15 -16.24
N ASN A 272 2.20 -1.43 -15.54
CA ASN A 272 2.04 -1.06 -14.13
C ASN A 272 3.08 -1.79 -13.25
N ALA A 273 3.30 -3.08 -13.52
CA ALA A 273 4.34 -3.87 -12.85
C ALA A 273 5.74 -3.29 -13.12
N ARG A 274 6.07 -2.96 -14.37
CA ARG A 274 7.36 -2.38 -14.77
C ARG A 274 7.63 -1.05 -14.08
N ARG A 275 6.60 -0.18 -13.99
CA ARG A 275 6.71 1.11 -13.28
C ARG A 275 7.00 0.92 -11.79
N LEU A 276 6.38 -0.07 -11.15
CA LEU A 276 6.65 -0.39 -9.75
C LEU A 276 8.08 -0.88 -9.54
N LEU A 277 8.62 -1.72 -10.44
CA LEU A 277 10.03 -2.13 -10.41
C LEU A 277 10.98 -0.95 -10.63
N ALA A 278 10.65 -0.06 -11.56
CA ALA A 278 11.45 1.15 -11.84
C ALA A 278 11.51 2.07 -10.62
N PHE A 279 10.42 2.19 -9.85
CA PHE A 279 10.43 2.94 -8.59
C PHE A 279 11.48 2.41 -7.61
N TYR A 280 11.52 1.10 -7.34
CA TYR A 280 12.50 0.52 -6.43
C TYR A 280 13.93 0.61 -6.95
N MET A 281 14.13 0.51 -8.27
CA MET A 281 15.42 0.74 -8.89
C MET A 281 15.90 2.18 -8.67
N SER A 282 15.03 3.16 -8.87
CA SER A 282 15.33 4.58 -8.64
C SER A 282 15.63 4.91 -7.18
N VAL A 283 14.86 4.33 -6.24
CA VAL A 283 15.14 4.45 -4.79
C VAL A 283 16.52 3.90 -4.48
N PHE A 284 16.85 2.70 -4.98
CA PHE A 284 18.14 2.08 -4.74
C PHE A 284 19.30 2.87 -5.38
N GLU A 285 19.14 3.34 -6.61
CA GLU A 285 20.13 4.16 -7.31
C GLU A 285 20.43 5.44 -6.53
N ARG A 286 19.42 6.07 -5.97
CA ARG A 286 19.55 7.31 -5.20
C ARG A 286 20.18 7.11 -3.83
N HIS A 287 19.83 6.03 -3.13
CA HIS A 287 20.13 5.86 -1.70
C HIS A 287 21.07 4.69 -1.41
N GLY A 288 21.37 3.82 -2.39
CA GLY A 288 22.19 2.61 -2.21
C GLY A 288 21.55 1.54 -1.31
N ARG A 289 20.27 1.68 -0.97
CA ARG A 289 19.53 0.77 -0.11
C ARG A 289 18.03 0.85 -0.34
N ILE A 290 17.31 -0.19 0.10
CA ILE A 290 15.84 -0.21 0.22
C ILE A 290 15.50 -0.43 1.69
N GLN A 291 14.40 0.14 2.13
CA GLN A 291 13.83 -0.07 3.46
C GLN A 291 12.41 -0.64 3.36
N ASN A 292 11.81 -0.99 4.50
CA ASN A 292 10.47 -1.56 4.55
C ASN A 292 9.44 -0.67 3.85
N ALA A 293 9.54 0.64 4.05
CA ALA A 293 8.68 1.61 3.39
C ALA A 293 9.49 2.79 2.82
N GLN A 294 9.04 3.29 1.69
CA GLN A 294 9.61 4.45 1.00
C GLN A 294 8.57 5.56 0.89
N GLY A 295 9.01 6.81 0.87
CA GLY A 295 8.18 7.94 0.45
C GLY A 295 7.76 7.79 -1.01
N MET A 296 6.56 8.24 -1.36
CA MET A 296 6.01 8.08 -2.71
C MET A 296 6.82 8.77 -3.80
N SER A 297 7.51 9.84 -3.45
CA SER A 297 8.43 10.58 -4.34
C SER A 297 9.90 10.16 -4.20
N GLU A 298 10.17 8.96 -3.68
CA GLU A 298 11.52 8.38 -3.50
C GLU A 298 12.41 9.15 -2.51
N SER A 299 11.86 10.09 -1.75
CA SER A 299 12.66 11.06 -1.01
C SER A 299 12.74 10.79 0.48
N ALA A 300 11.97 9.85 1.02
CA ALA A 300 11.94 9.56 2.44
C ALA A 300 11.86 8.05 2.72
N PHE A 301 12.36 7.65 3.89
CA PHE A 301 12.36 6.27 4.35
C PHE A 301 11.63 6.14 5.68
N HIS A 302 11.04 4.98 5.88
CA HIS A 302 10.50 4.58 7.17
C HIS A 302 11.48 3.65 7.88
N ILE A 303 12.11 4.13 8.94
CA ILE A 303 13.21 3.42 9.62
C ILE A 303 12.74 2.96 10.99
N HIS A 304 12.02 1.86 11.10
CA HIS A 304 11.65 1.31 12.40
C HIS A 304 11.67 -0.21 12.48
N GLU A 305 11.98 -0.89 11.37
CA GLU A 305 11.96 -2.35 11.25
C GLU A 305 13.27 -2.87 10.67
N ASN A 306 13.46 -4.17 10.70
CA ASN A 306 14.65 -4.79 10.13
C ASN A 306 14.47 -4.99 8.61
N ASP A 307 14.73 -3.96 7.85
CA ASP A 307 14.53 -3.91 6.41
C ASP A 307 15.31 -4.95 5.59
N ARG A 308 16.36 -5.55 6.17
CA ARG A 308 17.21 -6.52 5.46
C ARG A 308 16.69 -7.95 5.50
N VAL A 309 15.58 -8.20 6.14
CA VAL A 309 15.11 -9.57 6.39
C VAL A 309 14.11 -10.01 5.33
N GLU A 310 12.86 -9.58 5.48
CA GLU A 310 11.76 -10.06 4.64
C GLU A 310 11.69 -9.32 3.31
N ILE A 311 11.77 -8.01 3.35
CA ILE A 311 11.44 -7.14 2.21
C ILE A 311 12.35 -7.34 1.00
N THR A 312 13.63 -7.60 1.23
CA THR A 312 14.59 -7.81 0.16
C THR A 312 14.33 -9.10 -0.63
N GLY A 313 13.76 -10.12 0.01
CA GLY A 313 13.28 -11.33 -0.66
C GLY A 313 12.15 -11.06 -1.64
N TYR A 314 11.16 -10.28 -1.23
CA TYR A 314 10.04 -9.88 -2.10
C TYR A 314 10.53 -9.18 -3.37
N LEU A 315 11.50 -8.27 -3.27
CA LEU A 315 12.04 -7.56 -4.43
C LEU A 315 12.68 -8.52 -5.44
N VAL A 316 13.47 -9.48 -4.97
CA VAL A 316 14.07 -10.49 -5.86
C VAL A 316 13.00 -11.29 -6.60
N LEU A 317 11.94 -11.71 -5.89
CA LEU A 317 10.81 -12.42 -6.49
C LEU A 317 10.06 -11.57 -7.51
N MET A 318 9.89 -10.26 -7.26
CA MET A 318 9.26 -9.36 -8.24
C MET A 318 10.05 -9.34 -9.56
N PHE A 319 11.38 -9.16 -9.52
CA PHE A 319 12.20 -9.09 -10.72
C PHE A 319 12.23 -10.43 -11.50
N THR A 320 12.35 -11.55 -10.79
CA THR A 320 12.38 -12.87 -11.44
C THR A 320 11.02 -13.27 -12.01
N ALA A 321 9.91 -12.94 -11.31
CA ALA A 321 8.56 -13.16 -11.82
C ALA A 321 8.24 -12.28 -13.03
N TYR A 322 8.67 -11.01 -13.02
CA TYR A 322 8.51 -10.11 -14.17
C TYR A 322 9.25 -10.64 -15.40
N LEU A 323 10.51 -11.05 -15.21
CA LEU A 323 11.30 -11.66 -16.29
C LEU A 323 10.58 -12.86 -16.91
N ARG A 324 10.05 -13.74 -16.05
CA ARG A 324 9.34 -14.95 -16.50
C ARG A 324 8.06 -14.62 -17.27
N ALA A 325 7.33 -13.62 -16.83
CA ALA A 325 6.06 -13.23 -17.43
C ALA A 325 6.22 -12.47 -18.76
N THR A 326 7.28 -11.67 -18.89
CA THR A 326 7.44 -10.72 -20.00
C THR A 326 8.60 -11.04 -20.95
N GLY A 327 9.63 -11.78 -20.50
CA GLY A 327 10.90 -11.95 -21.20
C GLY A 327 11.78 -10.69 -21.23
N ASP A 328 11.42 -9.62 -20.53
CA ASP A 328 12.15 -8.34 -20.51
C ASP A 328 13.45 -8.45 -19.72
N THR A 329 14.48 -8.94 -20.42
CA THR A 329 15.83 -9.08 -19.86
C THR A 329 16.51 -7.73 -19.63
N GLU A 330 16.14 -6.68 -20.37
CA GLU A 330 16.77 -5.36 -20.27
C GLU A 330 16.45 -4.71 -18.91
N THR A 331 15.19 -4.67 -18.53
CA THR A 331 14.76 -4.15 -17.23
C THR A 331 15.43 -4.89 -16.08
N VAL A 332 15.49 -6.24 -16.15
CA VAL A 332 16.08 -7.02 -15.06
C VAL A 332 17.60 -6.90 -15.03
N ARG A 333 18.27 -6.75 -16.17
CA ARG A 333 19.72 -6.47 -16.20
C ARG A 333 20.08 -5.12 -15.56
N LYS A 334 19.26 -4.09 -15.75
CA LYS A 334 19.44 -2.80 -15.06
C LYS A 334 19.28 -2.93 -13.54
N ALA A 335 18.48 -3.87 -13.07
CA ALA A 335 18.25 -4.13 -11.64
C ALA A 335 19.32 -5.01 -10.96
N LEU A 336 20.31 -5.53 -11.68
CA LEU A 336 21.29 -6.46 -11.11
C LEU A 336 22.00 -5.93 -9.84
N PRO A 337 22.40 -4.64 -9.75
CA PRO A 337 22.96 -4.11 -8.51
C PRO A 337 21.99 -4.21 -7.32
N LEU A 338 20.70 -3.90 -7.52
CA LEU A 338 19.65 -4.00 -6.51
C LEU A 338 19.42 -5.47 -6.11
N ILE A 339 19.30 -6.37 -7.08
CA ILE A 339 19.11 -7.82 -6.82
C ILE A 339 20.26 -8.36 -5.97
N LYS A 340 21.51 -8.01 -6.33
CA LYS A 340 22.70 -8.40 -5.56
C LYS A 340 22.66 -7.84 -4.14
N TYR A 341 22.29 -6.56 -3.98
CA TYR A 341 22.11 -5.96 -2.66
C TYR A 341 21.07 -6.71 -1.84
N CYS A 342 19.90 -7.01 -2.41
CA CYS A 342 18.84 -7.73 -1.72
C CYS A 342 19.31 -9.10 -1.20
N LEU A 343 19.92 -9.91 -2.04
CA LEU A 343 20.37 -11.25 -1.68
C LEU A 343 21.47 -11.22 -0.61
N LEU A 344 22.47 -10.37 -0.78
CA LEU A 344 23.59 -10.31 0.16
C LEU A 344 23.20 -9.65 1.49
N SER A 345 22.25 -8.71 1.50
CA SER A 345 21.73 -8.12 2.73
C SER A 345 21.00 -9.15 3.58
N GLN A 346 20.17 -10.00 2.97
CA GLN A 346 19.51 -11.09 3.70
C GLN A 346 20.51 -12.14 4.19
N GLN A 347 21.49 -12.49 3.36
CA GLN A 347 22.51 -13.45 3.74
C GLN A 347 23.29 -13.00 4.98
N THR A 348 23.54 -11.68 5.15
CA THR A 348 24.25 -11.16 6.35
C THR A 348 23.42 -11.26 7.64
N GLU A 349 22.12 -11.42 7.54
CA GLU A 349 21.21 -11.58 8.68
C GLU A 349 20.93 -13.07 9.00
N LEU A 350 21.39 -13.99 8.16
CA LEU A 350 21.19 -15.43 8.36
C LEU A 350 21.96 -15.91 9.60
N SER A 351 21.25 -16.53 10.54
CA SER A 351 21.84 -17.13 11.73
C SER A 351 22.62 -18.41 11.39
N THR A 352 23.49 -18.85 12.28
CA THR A 352 24.24 -20.12 12.14
C THR A 352 23.34 -21.34 12.16
N CYS A 353 22.14 -21.23 12.72
CA CYS A 353 21.12 -22.28 12.68
C CYS A 353 20.24 -22.25 11.40
N GLY A 354 20.50 -21.34 10.47
CA GLY A 354 19.80 -21.26 9.18
C GLY A 354 18.44 -20.59 9.25
N THR A 355 18.26 -19.61 10.12
CA THR A 355 17.02 -18.81 10.22
C THR A 355 17.31 -17.33 10.00
N LEU A 356 16.36 -16.60 9.39
CA LEU A 356 16.33 -15.16 9.39
C LEU A 356 15.50 -14.65 10.58
N PRO A 357 15.84 -13.50 11.18
CA PRO A 357 15.01 -12.92 12.23
C PRO A 357 13.69 -12.37 11.66
N PHE A 358 12.74 -12.07 12.55
CA PHE A 358 11.57 -11.29 12.18
C PHE A 358 11.99 -9.86 11.79
N ASN A 359 11.29 -9.29 10.81
CA ASN A 359 11.45 -7.88 10.49
C ASN A 359 10.58 -6.95 11.36
N GLY A 360 9.66 -7.53 12.15
CA GLY A 360 8.71 -6.81 12.98
C GLY A 360 7.35 -6.59 12.30
N ASP A 361 7.19 -6.94 11.03
CA ASP A 361 5.98 -6.72 10.24
C ASP A 361 5.62 -7.92 9.35
N GLU A 362 5.76 -9.12 9.87
CA GLU A 362 5.39 -10.37 9.20
C GLU A 362 3.90 -10.41 8.86
N THR A 363 3.53 -11.00 7.74
CA THR A 363 2.21 -10.90 7.13
C THR A 363 1.06 -11.18 8.10
N TYR A 364 1.06 -12.33 8.77
CA TYR A 364 -0.01 -12.66 9.72
C TYR A 364 0.20 -12.08 11.12
N ILE A 365 1.44 -11.86 11.51
CA ILE A 365 1.77 -11.20 12.77
C ILE A 365 1.41 -9.73 12.69
N ALA A 366 1.71 -9.07 11.58
CA ALA A 366 1.29 -7.70 11.29
C ALA A 366 -0.24 -7.53 11.26
N GLY A 367 -0.96 -8.58 10.90
CA GLY A 367 -2.43 -8.60 10.94
C GLY A 367 -3.07 -8.53 12.34
N GLY A 368 -2.26 -8.37 13.40
CA GLY A 368 -2.74 -8.19 14.77
C GLY A 368 -2.90 -9.48 15.57
N LEU A 369 -2.38 -10.60 15.05
CA LEU A 369 -2.38 -11.88 15.76
C LEU A 369 -1.35 -11.90 16.90
N LEU A 370 -0.21 -11.23 16.69
CA LEU A 370 0.85 -11.07 17.69
C LEU A 370 1.37 -9.62 17.66
N PRO A 371 1.90 -9.08 18.78
CA PRO A 371 2.54 -7.78 18.80
C PRO A 371 3.76 -7.76 17.88
N ARG A 372 3.82 -6.82 16.93
CA ARG A 372 4.84 -6.73 15.88
C ARG A 372 6.28 -6.77 16.39
N SER A 373 6.57 -6.08 17.49
CA SER A 373 7.90 -5.97 18.07
C SER A 373 8.19 -7.02 19.14
N ALA A 374 7.29 -7.97 19.39
CA ALA A 374 7.42 -8.94 20.46
C ALA A 374 8.37 -10.10 20.11
N ILE A 375 8.68 -10.31 18.82
CA ILE A 375 9.41 -11.47 18.34
C ILE A 375 10.61 -10.99 17.54
N ALA A 376 11.81 -11.30 18.02
CA ALA A 376 13.06 -11.00 17.34
C ALA A 376 13.84 -12.28 16.97
N ASP A 377 13.17 -13.40 17.05
CA ASP A 377 13.70 -14.74 16.83
C ASP A 377 13.82 -15.09 15.34
N GLY A 378 14.15 -16.32 15.04
CA GLY A 378 14.10 -16.85 13.68
C GLY A 378 12.67 -16.89 13.13
N SER A 379 12.42 -16.27 11.98
CA SER A 379 11.14 -16.27 11.27
C SER A 379 11.06 -17.42 10.28
N MET A 380 9.99 -18.20 10.34
CA MET A 380 9.67 -19.23 9.34
C MET A 380 9.38 -18.58 7.99
N GLU A 381 8.56 -17.56 7.96
CA GLU A 381 8.11 -16.86 6.75
C GLU A 381 9.30 -16.20 6.02
N ALA A 382 10.10 -15.38 6.72
CA ALA A 382 11.26 -14.72 6.14
C ALA A 382 12.32 -15.72 5.64
N THR A 383 12.53 -16.82 6.39
CA THR A 383 13.51 -17.86 6.02
C THR A 383 13.07 -18.60 4.75
N ALA A 384 11.80 -18.97 4.63
CA ALA A 384 11.24 -19.60 3.43
C ALA A 384 11.30 -18.67 2.22
N LEU A 385 10.98 -17.38 2.42
CA LEU A 385 11.03 -16.33 1.40
C LEU A 385 12.46 -16.15 0.85
N PHE A 386 13.45 -16.10 1.74
CA PHE A 386 14.86 -15.98 1.34
C PHE A 386 15.36 -17.20 0.56
N HIS A 387 15.03 -18.40 1.03
CA HIS A 387 15.35 -19.62 0.30
C HIS A 387 14.77 -19.58 -1.13
N ARG A 388 13.52 -19.16 -1.29
CA ARG A 388 12.89 -19.00 -2.59
C ARG A 388 13.59 -17.93 -3.44
N ALA A 389 13.94 -16.78 -2.85
CA ALA A 389 14.64 -15.70 -3.54
C ALA A 389 16.00 -16.16 -4.10
N ILE A 390 16.78 -16.91 -3.31
CA ILE A 390 18.05 -17.50 -3.76
C ILE A 390 17.79 -18.45 -4.94
N THR A 391 16.83 -19.36 -4.79
CA THR A 391 16.51 -20.38 -5.79
C THR A 391 16.14 -19.73 -7.13
N GLU A 392 15.25 -18.74 -7.10
CA GLU A 392 14.83 -17.99 -8.30
C GLU A 392 16.00 -17.22 -8.94
N ALA A 393 16.76 -16.49 -8.14
CA ALA A 393 17.88 -15.70 -8.66
C ALA A 393 18.97 -16.55 -9.30
N LEU A 394 19.36 -17.64 -8.67
CA LEU A 394 20.40 -18.53 -9.17
C LEU A 394 19.93 -19.38 -10.38
N SER A 395 18.63 -19.53 -10.58
CA SER A 395 18.08 -20.18 -11.78
C SER A 395 18.21 -19.33 -13.05
N VAL A 396 18.45 -18.01 -12.91
CA VAL A 396 18.61 -17.09 -14.02
C VAL A 396 20.11 -16.91 -14.35
N PRO A 397 20.60 -17.41 -15.51
CA PRO A 397 22.04 -17.47 -15.79
C PRO A 397 22.77 -16.14 -15.66
N PHE A 398 22.22 -15.05 -16.21
CA PHE A 398 22.88 -13.75 -16.17
C PHE A 398 22.84 -13.08 -14.78
N ILE A 399 21.90 -13.43 -13.90
CA ILE A 399 21.92 -13.00 -12.49
C ILE A 399 23.06 -13.74 -11.78
N LYS A 400 23.15 -15.07 -11.94
CA LYS A 400 24.22 -15.88 -11.35
C LYS A 400 25.60 -15.42 -11.81
N GLU A 401 25.74 -15.12 -13.10
CA GLU A 401 26.99 -14.56 -13.67
C GLU A 401 27.38 -13.22 -13.03
N TYR A 402 26.41 -12.29 -12.90
CA TYR A 402 26.64 -10.98 -12.29
C TYR A 402 27.03 -11.06 -10.81
N LEU A 403 26.44 -11.99 -10.06
CA LEU A 403 26.81 -12.24 -8.66
C LEU A 403 28.30 -12.62 -8.54
N GLY A 404 28.80 -13.36 -9.50
CA GLY A 404 30.16 -13.94 -9.49
C GLY A 404 30.23 -15.19 -8.62
N ALA A 405 31.26 -16.01 -8.84
CA ALA A 405 31.41 -17.33 -8.20
C ALA A 405 31.32 -17.25 -6.65
N GLY A 406 32.08 -16.34 -6.03
CA GLY A 406 32.11 -16.25 -4.56
C GLY A 406 30.79 -15.90 -3.91
N ALA A 407 30.00 -14.98 -4.50
CA ALA A 407 28.67 -14.66 -3.96
C ALA A 407 27.67 -15.78 -4.27
N ALA A 408 27.75 -16.40 -5.45
CA ALA A 408 26.88 -17.53 -5.79
C ALA A 408 27.14 -18.73 -4.86
N ASP A 409 28.38 -19.08 -4.59
CA ASP A 409 28.74 -20.17 -3.66
C ASP A 409 28.26 -19.88 -2.22
N LEU A 410 28.38 -18.63 -1.77
CA LEU A 410 27.87 -18.20 -0.47
C LEU A 410 26.35 -18.37 -0.37
N LEU A 411 25.61 -18.01 -1.42
CA LEU A 411 24.16 -18.14 -1.48
C LEU A 411 23.71 -19.60 -1.60
N GLU A 412 24.42 -20.43 -2.37
CA GLU A 412 24.17 -21.88 -2.41
C GLU A 412 24.41 -22.53 -1.03
N ALA A 413 25.48 -22.12 -0.31
CA ALA A 413 25.72 -22.59 1.05
C ALA A 413 24.61 -22.15 2.02
N ALA A 414 24.15 -20.90 1.92
CA ALA A 414 23.02 -20.40 2.71
C ALA A 414 21.74 -21.20 2.42
N LYS A 415 21.44 -21.43 1.14
CA LYS A 415 20.30 -22.25 0.70
C LYS A 415 20.37 -23.67 1.28
N ALA A 416 21.51 -24.33 1.16
CA ALA A 416 21.71 -25.67 1.70
C ALA A 416 21.59 -25.73 3.23
N LEU A 417 22.09 -24.70 3.94
CA LEU A 417 21.92 -24.59 5.39
C LEU A 417 20.44 -24.50 5.78
N ILE A 418 19.67 -23.65 5.08
CA ILE A 418 18.23 -23.50 5.30
C ILE A 418 17.52 -24.84 5.04
N GLU A 419 17.74 -25.49 3.88
CA GLU A 419 17.14 -26.77 3.51
C GLU A 419 17.38 -27.86 4.58
N ASN A 420 18.61 -27.96 5.05
CA ASN A 420 19.00 -28.98 6.03
C ASN A 420 18.44 -28.71 7.44
N ARG A 421 18.09 -27.46 7.77
CA ARG A 421 17.69 -27.06 9.14
C ARG A 421 16.23 -26.65 9.26
N PHE A 422 15.54 -26.34 8.18
CA PHE A 422 14.22 -25.74 8.19
C PHE A 422 13.20 -26.54 9.02
N THR A 423 13.06 -27.81 8.72
CA THR A 423 12.13 -28.69 9.47
C THR A 423 12.53 -28.79 10.95
N ALA A 424 13.81 -28.97 11.26
CA ALA A 424 14.28 -29.03 12.65
C ALA A 424 14.06 -27.71 13.41
N ASN A 425 14.13 -26.58 12.73
CA ASN A 425 13.90 -25.27 13.35
C ASN A 425 12.42 -25.01 13.65
N PHE A 426 11.51 -25.43 12.77
CA PHE A 426 10.12 -25.00 12.83
C PHE A 426 9.11 -26.12 13.10
N ALA A 427 9.44 -27.39 12.85
CA ALA A 427 8.58 -28.49 13.27
C ALA A 427 8.69 -28.73 14.77
N GLY A 428 7.57 -28.95 15.41
CA GLY A 428 7.44 -29.27 16.81
C GLY A 428 6.91 -30.66 17.05
N GLU A 429 6.80 -31.04 18.32
CA GLU A 429 6.15 -32.26 18.74
C GLU A 429 4.66 -32.23 18.36
N ASN A 430 4.08 -33.41 18.20
CA ASN A 430 2.65 -33.61 17.86
C ASN A 430 2.20 -33.00 16.50
N GLY A 431 3.12 -32.80 15.56
CA GLY A 431 2.81 -32.28 14.22
C GLY A 431 2.47 -30.80 14.17
N LEU A 432 2.79 -30.05 15.23
CA LEU A 432 2.74 -28.60 15.21
C LEU A 432 3.87 -28.05 14.32
N PHE A 433 3.60 -26.90 13.69
CA PHE A 433 4.59 -26.17 12.93
C PHE A 433 4.61 -24.71 13.43
N TYR A 434 5.77 -24.25 13.84
CA TYR A 434 5.92 -22.95 14.49
C TYR A 434 6.30 -21.87 13.48
N CYS A 435 5.79 -20.67 13.67
CA CYS A 435 6.16 -19.51 12.84
C CYS A 435 7.47 -18.84 13.30
N ASN A 436 7.99 -19.21 14.48
CA ASN A 436 9.26 -18.69 14.99
C ASN A 436 10.13 -19.78 15.64
N ARG A 437 11.44 -19.52 15.64
CA ARG A 437 12.44 -20.27 16.40
C ARG A 437 13.20 -19.32 17.32
N PRO A 438 13.00 -19.38 18.66
CA PRO A 438 13.81 -18.64 19.59
C PRO A 438 15.29 -18.95 19.44
N LEU A 439 16.13 -17.94 19.52
CA LEU A 439 17.59 -18.12 19.59
C LEU A 439 17.97 -18.56 21.00
N GLU A 440 18.45 -19.79 21.13
CA GLU A 440 18.79 -20.39 22.43
C GLU A 440 20.17 -19.96 22.91
N ASP A 441 21.09 -19.73 21.98
CA ASP A 441 22.46 -19.29 22.24
C ASP A 441 22.74 -17.96 21.53
N PRO A 442 23.32 -16.96 22.22
CA PRO A 442 23.73 -15.70 21.59
C PRO A 442 24.70 -15.88 20.40
N SER A 443 25.47 -17.00 20.36
CA SER A 443 26.34 -17.32 19.23
C SER A 443 25.59 -17.70 17.95
N GLU A 444 24.30 -18.04 18.03
CA GLU A 444 23.45 -18.31 16.89
C GLU A 444 23.01 -17.01 16.17
N ALA A 445 23.06 -15.88 16.86
CA ALA A 445 22.69 -14.60 16.30
C ALA A 445 23.70 -14.19 15.19
N PRO A 446 23.25 -13.50 14.13
CA PRO A 446 24.14 -12.89 13.17
C PRO A 446 25.12 -11.94 13.84
N LEU A 447 26.30 -11.78 13.26
CA LEU A 447 27.41 -10.94 13.80
C LEU A 447 27.01 -9.50 14.16
N PHE A 448 25.90 -8.99 13.62
CA PHE A 448 25.41 -7.63 13.83
C PHE A 448 24.36 -7.50 14.95
N ARG A 449 24.01 -8.57 15.64
CA ARG A 449 23.09 -8.56 16.77
C ARG A 449 23.77 -9.07 18.03
N PRO A 450 24.59 -8.25 18.69
CA PRO A 450 25.19 -8.66 19.95
C PRO A 450 24.13 -8.69 21.05
N GLY A 451 23.90 -9.87 21.59
CA GLY A 451 23.23 -10.13 22.86
C GLY A 451 21.75 -9.74 22.93
N GLY A 452 20.91 -10.71 23.17
CA GLY A 452 19.56 -10.65 23.70
C GLY A 452 18.63 -9.52 23.22
N VAL A 453 17.87 -9.76 22.16
CA VAL A 453 16.78 -8.85 21.76
C VAL A 453 15.59 -9.10 22.69
N ARG A 454 15.21 -8.12 23.50
CA ARG A 454 13.98 -8.15 24.29
C ARG A 454 12.89 -7.37 23.56
N ALA A 455 11.79 -8.04 23.28
CA ALA A 455 10.63 -7.42 22.70
C ALA A 455 9.98 -6.44 23.70
N CYS A 456 9.71 -5.20 23.27
CA CYS A 456 9.10 -4.20 24.14
C CYS A 456 7.58 -4.10 23.98
N GLY A 457 7.00 -4.63 22.94
CA GLY A 457 5.56 -4.61 22.67
C GLY A 457 4.96 -3.26 22.27
N HIS A 458 5.78 -2.23 22.02
CA HIS A 458 5.29 -0.90 21.63
C HIS A 458 5.02 -0.76 20.12
N GLY A 459 5.15 -1.80 19.32
CA GLY A 459 4.90 -1.78 17.89
C GLY A 459 5.95 -1.07 17.03
N PHE A 460 7.14 -0.80 17.59
CA PHE A 460 8.27 -0.17 16.90
C PHE A 460 9.43 -1.13 16.75
N GLY A 461 10.22 -0.95 15.71
CA GLY A 461 11.44 -1.70 15.51
C GLY A 461 12.42 -1.54 16.67
N LEU A 462 13.09 -2.63 17.02
CA LEU A 462 14.06 -2.69 18.11
C LEU A 462 15.43 -2.21 17.62
N SER A 463 15.59 -0.91 17.41
CA SER A 463 16.77 -0.32 16.78
C SER A 463 17.79 0.25 17.76
N PHE A 464 17.42 0.40 19.02
CA PHE A 464 18.21 1.09 20.04
C PHE A 464 18.59 0.15 21.19
N ARG A 465 19.69 0.45 21.88
CA ARG A 465 20.06 -0.23 23.11
C ARG A 465 19.75 0.63 24.31
N ASN A 466 19.08 0.05 25.31
CA ASN A 466 18.91 0.69 26.60
C ASN A 466 20.21 0.58 27.45
N LYS A 467 20.21 1.17 28.66
CA LYS A 467 21.33 1.12 29.58
C LYS A 467 21.74 -0.30 30.04
N ASN A 468 20.84 -1.27 29.89
CA ASN A 468 21.10 -2.68 30.23
C ASN A 468 21.65 -3.47 29.03
N GLY A 469 21.78 -2.83 27.85
CA GLY A 469 22.23 -3.48 26.62
C GLY A 469 21.12 -4.19 25.84
N ASP A 470 19.85 -4.11 26.29
CA ASP A 470 18.72 -4.69 25.57
C ASP A 470 18.34 -3.85 24.35
N TYR A 471 17.96 -4.49 23.27
CA TYR A 471 17.36 -3.80 22.13
C TYR A 471 15.95 -3.36 22.46
N VAL A 472 15.66 -2.10 22.24
CA VAL A 472 14.39 -1.45 22.57
C VAL A 472 13.96 -0.51 21.45
N CYS A 473 12.67 -0.21 21.43
CA CYS A 473 12.14 0.83 20.55
C CYS A 473 12.50 2.24 21.07
N PRO A 474 12.32 3.29 20.24
CA PRO A 474 12.58 4.66 20.66
C PRO A 474 11.83 5.07 21.94
N ALA A 475 10.59 4.61 22.11
CA ALA A 475 9.80 4.92 23.30
C ALA A 475 10.39 4.31 24.57
N CYS A 476 10.82 3.04 24.52
CA CYS A 476 11.50 2.40 25.64
C CYS A 476 12.83 3.08 25.98
N LEU A 477 13.58 3.50 24.96
CA LEU A 477 14.85 4.18 25.14
C LEU A 477 14.66 5.54 25.82
N SER A 478 13.70 6.35 25.34
CA SER A 478 13.47 7.71 25.85
C SER A 478 12.81 7.74 27.22
N LEU A 479 11.97 6.76 27.53
CA LEU A 479 11.18 6.71 28.76
C LEU A 479 11.73 5.71 29.79
N ASP A 480 12.79 4.96 29.42
CA ASP A 480 13.36 3.86 30.23
C ASP A 480 12.28 2.84 30.68
N LEU A 481 11.34 2.56 29.79
CA LEU A 481 10.21 1.68 30.07
C LEU A 481 10.63 0.20 30.00
N PRO A 482 10.08 -0.66 30.88
CA PRO A 482 10.27 -2.10 30.76
C PRO A 482 9.54 -2.65 29.52
N PRO A 483 9.96 -3.81 28.97
CA PRO A 483 9.23 -4.49 27.92
C PRO A 483 7.78 -4.77 28.32
N LEU A 484 6.81 -4.47 27.44
CA LEU A 484 5.38 -4.68 27.72
C LEU A 484 4.96 -6.16 27.68
N PHE A 485 5.71 -7.01 26.96
CA PHE A 485 5.39 -8.43 26.78
C PHE A 485 6.56 -9.35 27.14
N PRO A 486 7.11 -9.27 28.37
CA PRO A 486 8.25 -10.11 28.75
C PRO A 486 7.95 -11.62 28.70
N GLY A 487 6.67 -12.00 28.78
CA GLY A 487 6.25 -13.39 28.72
C GLY A 487 6.24 -14.02 27.32
N LEU A 488 6.52 -13.25 26.26
CA LEU A 488 6.62 -13.77 24.89
C LEU A 488 8.04 -14.18 24.50
N TYR A 489 9.03 -13.71 25.25
CA TYR A 489 10.42 -14.03 24.97
C TYR A 489 10.71 -15.54 25.17
N GLY A 490 11.41 -16.13 24.21
CA GLY A 490 11.76 -17.55 24.21
C GLY A 490 10.63 -18.53 23.95
N LYS A 491 9.41 -18.05 23.64
CA LYS A 491 8.27 -18.91 23.31
C LYS A 491 8.18 -19.18 21.81
N ARG A 492 7.69 -20.36 21.47
CA ARG A 492 7.32 -20.72 20.09
C ARG A 492 5.84 -20.49 19.88
N PHE A 493 5.49 -20.00 18.70
CA PHE A 493 4.12 -19.70 18.29
C PHE A 493 3.73 -20.53 17.08
N ALA A 494 2.68 -21.33 17.22
CA ALA A 494 2.04 -22.05 16.12
C ALA A 494 0.85 -21.21 15.64
N VAL A 495 1.02 -20.50 14.53
CA VAL A 495 -0.03 -19.71 13.89
C VAL A 495 -0.31 -20.34 12.54
N GLU A 496 -1.39 -21.10 12.43
CA GLU A 496 -1.71 -21.86 11.19
C GLU A 496 -1.83 -20.93 9.98
N ALA A 497 -2.43 -19.74 10.16
CA ALA A 497 -2.56 -18.76 9.10
C ALA A 497 -1.19 -18.30 8.53
N ALA A 498 -0.12 -18.31 9.31
CA ALA A 498 1.22 -17.96 8.83
C ALA A 498 1.76 -18.94 7.78
N LEU A 499 1.24 -20.18 7.74
CA LEU A 499 1.61 -21.18 6.72
C LEU A 499 1.03 -20.86 5.33
N LEU A 500 0.07 -19.95 5.24
CA LEU A 500 -0.55 -19.57 3.97
C LEU A 500 0.25 -18.47 3.23
N SER A 501 1.03 -17.66 3.94
CA SER A 501 1.89 -16.66 3.32
C SER A 501 2.93 -17.26 2.37
N PRO A 502 3.66 -18.34 2.72
CA PRO A 502 4.51 -19.07 1.78
C PRO A 502 3.79 -19.61 0.54
N CYS A 503 2.51 -19.94 0.64
CA CYS A 503 1.71 -20.34 -0.54
C CYS A 503 1.51 -19.16 -1.50
N PHE A 504 1.26 -17.98 -0.95
CA PHE A 504 1.13 -16.75 -1.74
C PHE A 504 2.46 -16.36 -2.40
N THR A 505 3.58 -16.46 -1.72
CA THR A 505 4.90 -16.12 -2.28
C THR A 505 5.53 -17.22 -3.13
N GLY A 506 4.94 -18.43 -3.12
CA GLY A 506 5.50 -19.60 -3.78
C GLY A 506 6.70 -20.19 -3.04
N SER A 507 6.88 -19.87 -1.75
CA SER A 507 8.00 -20.32 -0.92
C SER A 507 7.67 -21.53 -0.01
N GLN A 508 6.52 -22.18 -0.23
CA GLN A 508 6.07 -23.30 0.57
C GLN A 508 6.88 -24.59 0.41
N GLY A 509 7.84 -24.66 -0.51
CA GLY A 509 8.58 -25.88 -0.84
C GLY A 509 9.38 -26.50 0.30
N LEU A 510 9.64 -25.75 1.37
CA LEU A 510 10.30 -26.25 2.59
C LEU A 510 9.32 -26.72 3.66
N ILE A 511 8.02 -26.40 3.50
CA ILE A 511 6.97 -26.81 4.45
C ILE A 511 6.59 -28.25 4.14
N PRO A 512 6.50 -29.13 5.16
CA PRO A 512 6.10 -30.51 4.94
C PRO A 512 4.79 -30.64 4.17
N GLU A 513 4.75 -31.63 3.27
CA GLU A 513 3.59 -31.88 2.42
C GLU A 513 2.29 -32.04 3.24
N GLY A 514 1.21 -31.43 2.77
CA GLY A 514 -0.11 -31.48 3.40
C GLY A 514 -0.31 -30.49 4.56
N LEU A 515 0.74 -29.90 5.14
CA LEU A 515 0.56 -28.96 6.26
C LEU A 515 -0.12 -27.65 5.82
N THR A 516 0.19 -27.15 4.65
CA THR A 516 -0.46 -25.93 4.12
C THR A 516 -1.95 -26.15 3.85
N ALA A 517 -2.31 -27.30 3.29
CA ALA A 517 -3.71 -27.66 3.07
C ALA A 517 -4.48 -27.85 4.39
N LYS A 518 -3.84 -28.51 5.39
CA LYS A 518 -4.41 -28.64 6.73
C LYS A 518 -4.59 -27.28 7.41
N ALA A 519 -3.60 -26.41 7.32
CA ALA A 519 -3.69 -25.05 7.84
C ALA A 519 -4.80 -24.25 7.15
N ALA A 520 -4.92 -24.36 5.83
CA ALA A 520 -6.00 -23.70 5.09
C ALA A 520 -7.38 -24.19 5.53
N ALA A 521 -7.57 -25.51 5.71
CA ALA A 521 -8.82 -26.06 6.20
C ALA A 521 -9.16 -25.54 7.61
N SER A 522 -8.20 -25.56 8.53
CA SER A 522 -8.38 -25.07 9.91
C SER A 522 -8.71 -23.58 9.95
N VAL A 523 -7.99 -22.76 9.17
CA VAL A 523 -8.25 -21.32 9.06
C VAL A 523 -9.64 -21.07 8.48
N ARG A 524 -10.05 -21.82 7.44
CA ARG A 524 -11.37 -21.74 6.83
C ARG A 524 -12.47 -22.07 7.84
N ASP A 525 -12.34 -23.16 8.57
CA ASP A 525 -13.32 -23.59 9.57
C ASP A 525 -13.48 -22.55 10.69
N SER A 526 -12.41 -21.82 11.01
CA SER A 526 -12.42 -20.78 12.03
C SER A 526 -12.99 -19.43 11.57
N LEU A 527 -13.17 -19.18 10.26
CA LEU A 527 -13.59 -17.86 9.73
C LEU A 527 -14.87 -17.34 10.39
N ASN A 528 -15.88 -18.21 10.54
CA ASN A 528 -17.18 -17.81 11.11
C ASN A 528 -17.17 -17.62 12.63
N SER A 529 -16.15 -18.11 13.32
CA SER A 529 -16.02 -18.04 14.79
C SER A 529 -15.10 -16.92 15.25
N ARG A 530 -14.30 -16.34 14.34
CA ARG A 530 -13.36 -15.27 14.68
C ARG A 530 -14.04 -13.91 14.64
N SER A 531 -13.74 -13.10 15.65
CA SER A 531 -14.18 -11.70 15.68
C SER A 531 -13.48 -10.84 14.63
N ARG A 532 -12.23 -11.21 14.27
CA ARG A 532 -11.41 -10.46 13.30
C ARG A 532 -10.92 -11.36 12.18
N ILE A 533 -11.08 -10.87 10.94
CA ILE A 533 -10.57 -11.45 9.70
C ILE A 533 -9.71 -10.40 9.01
N VAL A 534 -8.51 -10.75 8.57
CA VAL A 534 -7.64 -9.85 7.82
C VAL A 534 -8.10 -9.78 6.36
N GLY A 535 -8.07 -8.59 5.75
CA GLY A 535 -8.69 -8.36 4.44
C GLY A 535 -8.13 -9.21 3.29
N PHE A 536 -6.87 -9.64 3.34
CA PHE A 536 -6.24 -10.51 2.33
C PHE A 536 -6.40 -12.02 2.61
N GLU A 537 -6.96 -12.40 3.74
CA GLU A 537 -6.94 -13.78 4.22
C GLU A 537 -7.67 -14.76 3.29
N TYR A 538 -8.75 -14.32 2.65
CA TYR A 538 -9.47 -15.12 1.66
C TYR A 538 -8.61 -15.48 0.46
N GLY A 539 -7.84 -14.52 -0.06
CA GLY A 539 -6.89 -14.75 -1.13
C GLY A 539 -5.81 -15.75 -0.72
N PHE A 540 -5.26 -15.61 0.48
CA PHE A 540 -4.28 -16.55 1.02
C PHE A 540 -4.85 -17.96 1.18
N LEU A 541 -6.10 -18.12 1.62
CA LEU A 541 -6.77 -19.40 1.66
C LEU A 541 -6.84 -20.06 0.28
N MET A 542 -7.18 -19.29 -0.77
CA MET A 542 -7.19 -19.82 -2.15
C MET A 542 -5.79 -20.25 -2.60
N TYR A 543 -4.74 -19.55 -2.19
CA TYR A 543 -3.36 -19.99 -2.48
C TYR A 543 -3.01 -21.29 -1.75
N GLY A 544 -3.51 -21.50 -0.54
CA GLY A 544 -3.23 -22.70 0.27
C GLY A 544 -4.02 -23.94 -0.15
N GLN A 545 -5.30 -23.79 -0.52
CA GLN A 545 -6.20 -24.92 -0.82
C GLN A 545 -6.62 -25.06 -2.29
N GLY A 546 -6.32 -24.06 -3.14
CA GLY A 546 -6.85 -23.95 -4.49
C GLY A 546 -8.16 -23.16 -4.57
N PHE A 547 -8.71 -23.03 -5.79
CA PHE A 547 -9.96 -22.32 -6.02
C PHE A 547 -11.15 -23.06 -5.37
N ASP A 548 -11.98 -22.28 -4.68
CA ASP A 548 -13.25 -22.74 -4.13
C ASP A 548 -14.30 -21.66 -4.39
N ARG A 549 -15.39 -22.00 -5.06
CA ARG A 549 -16.43 -21.04 -5.46
C ARG A 549 -17.12 -20.40 -4.25
N GLY A 550 -17.43 -21.17 -3.23
CA GLY A 550 -18.07 -20.65 -2.01
C GLY A 550 -17.16 -19.68 -1.27
N LEU A 551 -15.83 -19.96 -1.23
CA LEU A 551 -14.84 -19.06 -0.67
C LEU A 551 -14.72 -17.77 -1.50
N ALA A 552 -14.77 -17.87 -2.83
CA ALA A 552 -14.75 -16.71 -3.72
C ALA A 552 -15.99 -15.82 -3.51
N GLU A 553 -17.16 -16.41 -3.37
CA GLU A 553 -18.41 -15.67 -3.10
C GLU A 553 -18.37 -14.97 -1.73
N LEU A 554 -17.87 -15.62 -0.68
CA LEU A 554 -17.66 -15.01 0.64
C LEU A 554 -16.67 -13.85 0.58
N MET A 555 -15.56 -14.03 -0.12
CA MET A 555 -14.55 -13.00 -0.33
C MET A 555 -15.15 -11.78 -1.05
N LEU A 556 -15.89 -11.99 -2.14
CA LEU A 556 -16.52 -10.94 -2.90
C LEU A 556 -17.61 -10.20 -2.12
N ALA A 557 -18.31 -10.90 -1.21
CA ALA A 557 -19.30 -10.28 -0.33
C ALA A 557 -18.68 -9.31 0.70
N GLN A 558 -17.39 -9.43 1.01
CA GLN A 558 -16.69 -8.54 1.94
C GLN A 558 -16.25 -7.22 1.30
N ARG A 559 -16.13 -7.16 -0.03
CA ARG A 559 -15.72 -5.93 -0.71
C ARG A 559 -16.75 -4.81 -0.52
N ASP A 560 -16.27 -3.60 -0.52
CA ASP A 560 -17.16 -2.45 -0.54
C ASP A 560 -17.80 -2.24 -1.94
N ARG A 561 -18.75 -1.31 -2.01
CA ARG A 561 -19.47 -0.99 -3.26
C ARG A 561 -18.58 -0.39 -4.36
N PHE A 562 -17.35 0.01 -4.04
CA PHE A 562 -16.38 0.56 -4.99
C PHE A 562 -15.33 -0.45 -5.44
N GLY A 563 -15.40 -1.68 -4.90
CA GLY A 563 -14.54 -2.79 -5.29
C GLY A 563 -13.30 -2.99 -4.41
N ALA A 564 -13.22 -2.32 -3.26
CA ALA A 564 -12.09 -2.43 -2.35
C ALA A 564 -12.35 -3.38 -1.19
N TRP A 565 -11.27 -3.98 -0.67
CA TRP A 565 -11.23 -4.62 0.64
C TRP A 565 -10.58 -3.70 1.67
N SER A 566 -10.94 -3.91 2.94
CA SER A 566 -10.38 -3.21 4.09
C SER A 566 -9.19 -3.97 4.68
N GLU A 567 -8.39 -3.30 5.49
CA GLU A 567 -7.26 -3.91 6.20
C GLU A 567 -7.70 -5.13 7.02
N TYR A 568 -8.83 -5.03 7.72
CA TYR A 568 -9.47 -6.13 8.42
C TYR A 568 -10.98 -5.89 8.60
N TYR A 569 -11.66 -6.92 9.11
CA TYR A 569 -13.10 -6.91 9.42
C TYR A 569 -13.28 -7.33 10.88
N ASP A 570 -14.04 -6.54 11.64
CA ASP A 570 -14.43 -6.85 13.02
C ASP A 570 -15.93 -7.14 13.06
N GLY A 571 -16.31 -8.36 13.44
CA GLY A 571 -17.70 -8.78 13.45
C GLY A 571 -18.40 -8.61 12.09
N GLY A 572 -17.68 -8.80 10.99
CA GLY A 572 -18.18 -8.60 9.62
C GLY A 572 -18.19 -7.15 9.12
N ASN A 573 -17.85 -6.18 9.97
CA ASN A 573 -17.79 -4.78 9.57
C ASN A 573 -16.36 -4.40 9.14
N GLN A 574 -16.26 -3.58 8.10
CA GLN A 574 -14.99 -3.03 7.65
C GLN A 574 -14.31 -2.21 8.76
N ALA A 575 -13.03 -2.45 9.00
CA ALA A 575 -12.24 -1.82 10.03
C ALA A 575 -10.78 -1.60 9.59
N GLY A 576 -10.01 -0.85 10.39
CA GLY A 576 -8.67 -0.41 10.02
C GLY A 576 -8.70 0.60 8.89
N THR A 577 -7.71 0.54 8.01
CA THR A 577 -7.65 1.37 6.80
C THR A 577 -8.55 0.77 5.73
N LEU A 578 -9.53 1.56 5.28
CA LEU A 578 -10.44 1.18 4.20
C LEU A 578 -9.79 1.46 2.84
N CYS A 579 -10.38 0.96 1.75
CA CYS A 579 -9.92 1.20 0.38
C CYS A 579 -8.44 0.78 0.18
N ARG A 580 -8.07 -0.41 0.69
CA ARG A 580 -6.68 -0.90 0.72
C ARG A 580 -6.26 -1.55 -0.61
N PRO A 581 -5.15 -1.10 -1.23
CA PRO A 581 -4.65 -1.71 -2.47
C PRO A 581 -4.10 -3.13 -2.28
N TRP A 582 -3.38 -3.38 -1.18
CA TRP A 582 -2.76 -4.67 -0.87
C TRP A 582 -3.80 -5.79 -0.76
N GLU A 583 -4.79 -5.63 0.10
CA GLU A 583 -5.85 -6.60 0.34
C GLU A 583 -6.67 -6.83 -0.93
N THR A 584 -6.97 -5.74 -1.64
CA THR A 584 -7.67 -5.79 -2.93
C THR A 584 -6.86 -6.58 -3.95
N ALA A 585 -5.56 -6.32 -4.07
CA ALA A 585 -4.69 -6.96 -5.03
C ALA A 585 -4.50 -8.45 -4.77
N VAL A 586 -4.28 -8.85 -3.52
CA VAL A 586 -4.11 -10.27 -3.15
C VAL A 586 -5.36 -11.08 -3.48
N ASN A 587 -6.54 -10.57 -3.13
CA ASN A 587 -7.80 -11.24 -3.39
C ASN A 587 -8.09 -11.36 -4.90
N LEU A 588 -7.85 -10.30 -5.66
CA LEU A 588 -8.02 -10.31 -7.11
C LEU A 588 -7.00 -11.20 -7.83
N ALA A 589 -5.74 -11.20 -7.41
CA ALA A 589 -4.73 -12.10 -7.94
C ALA A 589 -5.12 -13.57 -7.72
N ALA A 590 -5.63 -13.90 -6.54
CA ALA A 590 -6.11 -15.25 -6.24
C ALA A 590 -7.29 -15.66 -7.14
N LEU A 591 -8.24 -14.77 -7.42
CA LEU A 591 -9.35 -15.02 -8.36
C LEU A 591 -8.86 -15.29 -9.78
N ILE A 592 -7.80 -14.63 -10.22
CA ILE A 592 -7.26 -14.81 -11.58
C ILE A 592 -6.41 -16.09 -11.64
N GLU A 593 -5.43 -16.23 -10.74
CA GLU A 593 -4.43 -17.30 -10.81
C GLU A 593 -4.95 -18.68 -10.39
N LYS A 594 -5.98 -18.72 -9.53
CA LYS A 594 -6.51 -19.97 -8.99
C LYS A 594 -7.80 -20.44 -9.65
N TYR A 595 -8.45 -19.57 -10.42
CA TYR A 595 -9.61 -19.98 -11.20
C TYR A 595 -9.16 -21.04 -12.23
N PRO A 596 -9.82 -22.23 -12.28
CA PRO A 596 -9.45 -23.25 -13.25
C PRO A 596 -9.72 -22.76 -14.68
N GLU A 597 -8.72 -22.85 -15.54
CA GLU A 597 -8.92 -22.71 -16.98
C GLU A 597 -9.81 -23.87 -17.45
N GLU A 598 -10.94 -23.55 -18.11
CA GLU A 598 -11.84 -24.54 -18.71
C GLU A 598 -11.23 -25.22 -19.95
#